data_b0cc70fd1d97988ab5ecb06877dc1e65
#
_entry.id   b0cc70fd1d97988ab5ecb06877dc1e65
#
_cell.length_a   1.000
_cell.length_b   1.000
_cell.length_c   1.000
_cell.angle_alpha   90.00
_cell.angle_beta   90.00
_cell.angle_gamma   90.00
#
_symmetry.space_group_name_H-M   'P 1'
#
loop_
_entity.id
_entity.type
_entity.pdbx_description
1 polymer ?
#
loop_
_entity_poly.entity_id
_entity_poly.type
_entity_poly.pdbx_seq_one_letter_code
_entity_poly.pdbx_strand_id
1 'polypeptide(L)'
;MGVDHDFLHLHYRSTGTLLAMGADPVDSLRQMKNTVTDPYSKGRNFAGHFSVRKWNVVPVTSPIEVQFSIAIGTARAQRKGSGAKGISIVQGGDAGTAEGDFATALVWSSRKGCELPLLMIVTNNRYGISTPYAGQHGYEQISERGKAFGMQTAVVDGNDPEASYAALQKAIEYVRTEKKPYLLEAMVSRLRGHSSASGANLVKEEIDCLEVWEQKLEARGLMTRAAMNALREQITNELAEASKRVRGEPAPEPEQIWEYVFADKNLVGGEG
;
A
#
# COMPACT_ATOMS: atom_id res chain seq x y z
N MET A 1 11.27 -2.53 -9.56
CA MET A 1 9.89 -2.91 -9.90
C MET A 1 9.64 -2.62 -11.38
N GLY A 2 9.01 -3.53 -12.09
CA GLY A 2 8.68 -3.37 -13.51
C GLY A 2 7.19 -3.09 -13.68
N VAL A 3 6.81 -1.82 -13.84
CA VAL A 3 5.40 -1.41 -13.95
C VAL A 3 4.64 -2.08 -15.09
N ASP A 4 5.35 -2.58 -16.11
CA ASP A 4 4.75 -3.25 -17.27
C ASP A 4 4.36 -4.71 -17.00
N HIS A 5 4.85 -5.31 -15.93
CA HIS A 5 4.68 -6.74 -15.69
C HIS A 5 4.49 -7.16 -14.23
N ASP A 6 4.78 -6.30 -13.25
CA ASP A 6 4.52 -6.59 -11.84
C ASP A 6 3.10 -6.17 -11.46
N PHE A 7 2.44 -6.93 -10.58
CA PHE A 7 1.17 -6.54 -9.98
C PHE A 7 1.36 -6.02 -8.57
N LEU A 8 0.67 -4.92 -8.25
CA LEU A 8 0.70 -4.28 -6.95
C LEU A 8 -0.65 -4.38 -6.28
N HIS A 9 -0.70 -5.03 -5.12
CA HIS A 9 -1.84 -5.08 -4.22
C HIS A 9 -1.51 -4.18 -3.02
N LEU A 10 -1.85 -2.91 -3.17
CA LEU A 10 -1.52 -1.88 -2.19
C LEU A 10 -2.55 -1.84 -1.06
N HIS A 11 -2.13 -1.28 0.06
CA HIS A 11 -3.00 -0.96 1.19
C HIS A 11 -3.58 0.46 1.03
N TYR A 12 -4.71 0.74 1.66
CA TYR A 12 -5.37 2.06 1.58
C TYR A 12 -4.50 3.22 2.09
N ARG A 13 -3.44 2.98 2.87
CA ARG A 13 -2.47 4.00 3.29
C ARG A 13 -1.30 4.17 2.32
N SER A 14 -1.26 3.45 1.21
CA SER A 14 -0.13 3.46 0.28
C SER A 14 -0.18 4.59 -0.76
N THR A 15 -0.86 5.69 -0.45
CA THR A 15 -0.89 6.89 -1.32
C THR A 15 0.51 7.39 -1.65
N GLY A 16 1.46 7.33 -0.69
CA GLY A 16 2.86 7.67 -0.93
C GLY A 16 3.51 6.83 -2.04
N THR A 17 3.14 5.55 -2.17
CA THR A 17 3.61 4.70 -3.27
C THR A 17 3.08 5.20 -4.62
N LEU A 18 1.80 5.58 -4.70
CA LEU A 18 1.24 6.14 -5.93
C LEU A 18 1.91 7.45 -6.32
N LEU A 19 2.16 8.34 -5.35
CA LEU A 19 2.86 9.61 -5.59
C LEU A 19 4.28 9.37 -6.12
N ALA A 20 5.01 8.41 -5.53
CA ALA A 20 6.34 8.01 -6.00
C ALA A 20 6.30 7.39 -7.42
N MET A 21 5.18 6.81 -7.84
CA MET A 21 4.94 6.31 -9.20
C MET A 21 4.49 7.40 -10.19
N GLY A 22 4.29 8.63 -9.72
CA GLY A 22 3.90 9.78 -10.54
C GLY A 22 2.39 10.06 -10.59
N ALA A 23 1.62 9.63 -9.56
CA ALA A 23 0.23 10.05 -9.43
C ALA A 23 0.13 11.53 -9.05
N ASP A 24 -0.87 12.21 -9.57
CA ASP A 24 -1.18 13.58 -9.18
C ASP A 24 -1.76 13.58 -7.75
N PRO A 25 -1.19 14.34 -6.80
CA PRO A 25 -1.74 14.46 -5.45
C PRO A 25 -3.18 15.01 -5.44
N VAL A 26 -3.57 15.77 -6.45
CA VAL A 26 -4.93 16.30 -6.61
C VAL A 26 -5.96 15.16 -6.73
N ASP A 27 -5.61 14.06 -7.38
CA ASP A 27 -6.51 12.91 -7.53
C ASP A 27 -6.85 12.26 -6.20
N SER A 28 -5.91 12.21 -5.27
CA SER A 28 -6.17 11.76 -3.91
C SER A 28 -7.10 12.72 -3.14
N LEU A 29 -6.95 14.03 -3.35
CA LEU A 29 -7.85 15.03 -2.76
C LEU A 29 -9.28 14.91 -3.34
N ARG A 30 -9.42 14.64 -4.64
CA ARG A 30 -10.71 14.39 -5.30
C ARG A 30 -11.41 13.18 -4.70
N GLN A 31 -10.68 12.07 -4.49
CA GLN A 31 -11.24 10.90 -3.84
C GLN A 31 -11.65 11.18 -2.38
N MET A 32 -10.82 11.90 -1.61
CA MET A 32 -11.17 12.32 -0.25
C MET A 32 -12.42 13.17 -0.17
N LYS A 33 -12.72 13.95 -1.23
CA LYS A 33 -13.86 14.84 -1.32
C LYS A 33 -15.08 14.21 -1.99
N ASN A 34 -14.94 12.98 -2.50
CA ASN A 34 -15.96 12.28 -3.27
C ASN A 34 -16.49 13.08 -4.46
N THR A 35 -15.61 13.71 -5.23
CA THR A 35 -16.00 14.47 -6.42
C THR A 35 -16.27 13.54 -7.61
N VAL A 36 -17.11 13.99 -8.55
CA VAL A 36 -17.33 13.24 -9.82
C VAL A 36 -16.07 13.19 -10.68
N THR A 37 -15.14 14.10 -10.46
CA THR A 37 -13.84 14.19 -11.15
C THR A 37 -12.78 13.25 -10.57
N ASP A 38 -13.06 12.54 -9.46
CA ASP A 38 -12.20 11.50 -8.92
C ASP A 38 -11.92 10.42 -9.98
N PRO A 39 -10.65 10.25 -10.43
CA PRO A 39 -10.33 9.29 -11.49
C PRO A 39 -10.41 7.84 -11.04
N TYR A 40 -10.41 7.57 -9.73
CA TYR A 40 -10.38 6.22 -9.18
C TYR A 40 -11.78 5.61 -9.03
N SER A 41 -12.73 6.38 -8.54
CA SER A 41 -14.07 5.88 -8.23
C SER A 41 -15.23 6.76 -8.67
N LYS A 42 -14.96 7.95 -9.18
CA LYS A 42 -16.02 8.93 -9.52
C LYS A 42 -16.91 9.28 -8.33
N GLY A 43 -16.31 9.39 -7.14
CA GLY A 43 -17.03 9.67 -5.90
C GLY A 43 -17.79 8.48 -5.30
N ARG A 44 -17.57 7.24 -5.78
CA ARG A 44 -18.29 6.05 -5.30
C ARG A 44 -17.57 5.31 -4.17
N ASN A 45 -16.31 5.64 -3.90
CA ASN A 45 -15.53 4.98 -2.87
C ASN A 45 -14.79 6.03 -2.03
N PHE A 46 -14.49 5.68 -0.79
CA PHE A 46 -13.78 6.59 0.11
C PHE A 46 -12.27 6.55 -0.09
N ALA A 47 -11.59 7.50 0.55
CA ALA A 47 -10.16 7.74 0.38
C ALA A 47 -9.29 6.48 0.54
N GLY A 48 -8.27 6.37 -0.29
CA GLY A 48 -7.32 5.27 -0.28
C GLY A 48 -7.77 4.03 -1.06
N HIS A 49 -8.99 4.00 -1.61
CA HIS A 49 -9.51 2.87 -2.39
C HIS A 49 -9.39 3.17 -3.88
N PHE A 50 -8.20 2.96 -4.40
CA PHE A 50 -7.81 3.30 -5.77
C PHE A 50 -7.46 2.05 -6.59
N SER A 51 -7.44 2.23 -7.90
CA SER A 51 -6.90 1.29 -8.89
C SER A 51 -6.25 2.08 -10.01
N VAL A 52 -5.07 1.63 -10.46
CA VAL A 52 -4.35 2.32 -11.55
C VAL A 52 -3.87 1.30 -12.57
N ARG A 53 -4.68 1.08 -13.59
CA ARG A 53 -4.44 0.05 -14.60
C ARG A 53 -3.08 0.21 -15.31
N LYS A 54 -2.67 1.43 -15.64
CA LYS A 54 -1.40 1.70 -16.32
C LYS A 54 -0.16 1.24 -15.55
N TRP A 55 -0.29 1.02 -14.25
CA TRP A 55 0.78 0.54 -13.37
C TRP A 55 0.50 -0.83 -12.76
N ASN A 56 -0.53 -1.53 -13.23
CA ASN A 56 -0.98 -2.80 -12.68
C ASN A 56 -1.26 -2.73 -11.16
N VAL A 57 -1.73 -1.56 -10.69
CA VAL A 57 -2.22 -1.41 -9.32
C VAL A 57 -3.63 -1.97 -9.26
N VAL A 58 -3.77 -3.10 -8.58
CA VAL A 58 -5.04 -3.81 -8.39
C VAL A 58 -5.94 -3.01 -7.45
N PRO A 59 -7.27 -3.04 -7.63
CA PRO A 59 -8.19 -2.32 -6.75
C PRO A 59 -7.92 -2.62 -5.27
N VAL A 60 -7.75 -1.55 -4.48
CA VAL A 60 -7.59 -1.68 -3.02
C VAL A 60 -8.89 -2.17 -2.41
N THR A 61 -8.81 -3.20 -1.58
CA THR A 61 -9.96 -3.82 -0.91
C THR A 61 -10.30 -3.12 0.40
N SER A 62 -11.61 -2.92 0.68
CA SER A 62 -12.09 -2.47 1.98
C SER A 62 -12.08 -3.60 3.03
N PRO A 63 -12.50 -4.84 2.70
CA PRO A 63 -12.30 -5.96 3.61
C PRO A 63 -10.81 -6.14 3.90
N ILE A 64 -10.48 -6.16 5.19
CA ILE A 64 -9.10 -6.20 5.68
C ILE A 64 -8.40 -7.46 5.16
N GLU A 65 -7.21 -7.31 4.62
CA GLU A 65 -6.27 -8.34 4.15
C GLU A 65 -6.76 -9.24 2.99
N VAL A 66 -7.95 -9.01 2.42
CA VAL A 66 -8.44 -9.76 1.24
C VAL A 66 -7.49 -9.62 0.05
N GLN A 67 -6.73 -8.52 -0.05
CA GLN A 67 -5.70 -8.34 -1.07
C GLN A 67 -4.65 -9.45 -1.07
N PHE A 68 -4.38 -10.09 0.07
CA PHE A 68 -3.45 -11.23 0.13
C PHE A 68 -3.98 -12.44 -0.62
N SER A 69 -5.26 -12.77 -0.48
CA SER A 69 -5.91 -13.85 -1.25
C SER A 69 -5.98 -13.52 -2.75
N ILE A 70 -6.25 -12.27 -3.12
CA ILE A 70 -6.27 -11.83 -4.52
C ILE A 70 -4.87 -11.92 -5.14
N ALA A 71 -3.83 -11.56 -4.37
CA ALA A 71 -2.44 -11.61 -4.84
C ALA A 71 -1.95 -13.02 -5.20
N ILE A 72 -2.52 -14.06 -4.60
CA ILE A 72 -2.27 -15.45 -4.99
C ILE A 72 -2.67 -15.67 -6.46
N GLY A 73 -3.81 -15.11 -6.87
CA GLY A 73 -4.30 -15.23 -8.25
C GLY A 73 -3.36 -14.59 -9.26
N THR A 74 -2.92 -13.35 -9.02
CA THR A 74 -1.98 -12.64 -9.89
C THR A 74 -0.61 -13.30 -9.88
N ALA A 75 -0.09 -13.73 -8.74
CA ALA A 75 1.18 -14.46 -8.64
C ALA A 75 1.14 -15.80 -9.39
N ARG A 76 0.00 -16.50 -9.35
CA ARG A 76 -0.20 -17.73 -10.12
C ARG A 76 -0.18 -17.47 -11.63
N ALA A 77 -0.78 -16.37 -12.07
CA ALA A 77 -0.72 -15.96 -13.47
C ALA A 77 0.72 -15.63 -13.89
N GLN A 78 1.47 -14.92 -13.06
CA GLN A 78 2.90 -14.63 -13.27
C GLN A 78 3.76 -15.89 -13.34
N ARG A 79 3.42 -16.94 -12.59
CA ARG A 79 4.16 -18.23 -12.64
C ARG A 79 3.91 -19.00 -13.93
N LYS A 80 2.68 -18.94 -14.47
CA LYS A 80 2.25 -19.74 -15.62
C LYS A 80 2.51 -19.10 -16.98
N GLY A 81 2.69 -17.79 -17.03
CA GLY A 81 2.90 -17.06 -18.28
C GLY A 81 4.24 -17.45 -18.95
N SER A 82 4.23 -17.72 -20.25
CA SER A 82 5.43 -17.93 -21.03
C SER A 82 6.30 -16.67 -20.99
N GLY A 83 7.54 -16.78 -20.47
CA GLY A 83 8.44 -15.64 -20.30
C GLY A 83 8.05 -14.68 -19.17
N ALA A 84 7.24 -15.14 -18.23
CA ALA A 84 6.78 -14.33 -17.10
C ALA A 84 7.94 -13.77 -16.27
N LYS A 85 8.23 -12.48 -16.49
CA LYS A 85 9.24 -11.73 -15.73
C LYS A 85 8.66 -11.10 -14.47
N GLY A 86 7.33 -11.01 -14.38
CA GLY A 86 6.61 -10.34 -13.34
C GLY A 86 6.58 -11.09 -12.01
N ILE A 87 6.31 -10.33 -10.98
CA ILE A 87 6.01 -10.80 -9.63
C ILE A 87 4.74 -10.10 -9.13
N SER A 88 4.12 -10.65 -8.10
CA SER A 88 3.07 -9.93 -7.38
C SER A 88 3.62 -9.41 -6.06
N ILE A 89 3.29 -8.18 -5.72
CA ILE A 89 3.67 -7.52 -4.47
C ILE A 89 2.38 -7.17 -3.74
N VAL A 90 2.26 -7.59 -2.49
CA VAL A 90 1.10 -7.28 -1.65
C VAL A 90 1.53 -6.65 -0.35
N GLN A 91 0.81 -5.61 0.09
CA GLN A 91 1.04 -4.90 1.34
C GLN A 91 -0.14 -5.06 2.29
N GLY A 92 0.17 -5.16 3.59
CA GLY A 92 -0.80 -5.14 4.67
C GLY A 92 -0.22 -4.58 5.95
N GLY A 93 -1.06 -4.43 6.97
CA GLY A 93 -0.66 -4.01 8.31
C GLY A 93 -0.47 -5.22 9.25
N ASP A 94 0.19 -4.99 10.36
CA ASP A 94 0.43 -6.02 11.40
C ASP A 94 -0.87 -6.64 11.92
N ALA A 95 -1.83 -5.83 12.32
CA ALA A 95 -3.10 -6.31 12.86
C ALA A 95 -3.89 -7.14 11.83
N GLY A 96 -3.87 -6.74 10.57
CA GLY A 96 -4.55 -7.44 9.49
C GLY A 96 -4.02 -8.85 9.26
N THR A 97 -2.77 -9.13 9.64
CA THR A 97 -2.21 -10.49 9.53
C THR A 97 -2.90 -11.54 10.44
N ALA A 98 -3.78 -11.10 11.34
CA ALA A 98 -4.65 -12.00 12.10
C ALA A 98 -5.79 -12.58 11.25
N GLU A 99 -6.13 -11.96 10.11
CA GLU A 99 -7.17 -12.43 9.20
C GLU A 99 -6.79 -13.70 8.45
N GLY A 100 -7.80 -14.49 8.08
CA GLY A 100 -7.61 -15.76 7.39
C GLY A 100 -6.96 -15.62 6.00
N ASP A 101 -7.15 -14.49 5.34
CA ASP A 101 -6.57 -14.22 4.01
C ASP A 101 -5.04 -14.18 4.03
N PHE A 102 -4.44 -13.64 5.09
CA PHE A 102 -2.98 -13.69 5.26
C PHE A 102 -2.49 -15.13 5.42
N ALA A 103 -3.15 -15.93 6.29
CA ALA A 103 -2.81 -17.34 6.46
C ALA A 103 -2.97 -18.14 5.17
N THR A 104 -4.04 -17.87 4.42
CA THR A 104 -4.29 -18.44 3.10
C THR A 104 -3.14 -18.13 2.13
N ALA A 105 -2.64 -16.89 2.12
CA ALA A 105 -1.52 -16.51 1.28
C ALA A 105 -0.24 -17.26 1.64
N LEU A 106 0.06 -17.44 2.92
CA LEU A 106 1.21 -18.23 3.36
C LEU A 106 1.13 -19.67 2.84
N VAL A 107 -0.02 -20.34 3.03
CA VAL A 107 -0.24 -21.72 2.58
C VAL A 107 -0.13 -21.83 1.05
N TRP A 108 -0.86 -21.01 0.31
CA TRP A 108 -0.96 -21.17 -1.15
C TRP A 108 0.29 -20.75 -1.90
N SER A 109 1.03 -19.74 -1.40
CA SER A 109 2.24 -19.27 -2.07
C SER A 109 3.46 -20.18 -1.86
N SER A 110 3.50 -20.96 -0.76
CA SER A 110 4.66 -21.76 -0.37
C SER A 110 4.58 -23.25 -0.71
N ARG A 111 3.49 -23.71 -1.36
CA ARG A 111 3.30 -25.14 -1.67
C ARG A 111 4.43 -25.69 -2.52
N LYS A 112 5.09 -26.74 -2.02
CA LYS A 112 6.24 -27.39 -2.68
C LYS A 112 5.93 -27.77 -4.12
N GLY A 113 6.80 -27.33 -5.05
CA GLY A 113 6.65 -27.50 -6.50
C GLY A 113 5.57 -26.61 -7.13
N CYS A 114 4.89 -25.81 -6.33
CA CYS A 114 3.86 -24.86 -6.76
C CYS A 114 4.07 -23.47 -6.13
N GLU A 115 5.29 -23.17 -5.71
CA GLU A 115 5.65 -21.87 -5.13
C GLU A 115 5.30 -20.73 -6.09
N LEU A 116 4.93 -19.59 -5.51
CA LEU A 116 4.47 -18.43 -6.29
C LEU A 116 5.44 -17.25 -6.15
N PRO A 117 5.65 -16.48 -7.22
CA PRO A 117 6.48 -15.26 -7.18
C PRO A 117 5.72 -14.12 -6.48
N LEU A 118 5.57 -14.25 -5.15
CA LEU A 118 4.81 -13.34 -4.30
C LEU A 118 5.70 -12.71 -3.24
N LEU A 119 5.83 -11.37 -3.27
CA LEU A 119 6.40 -10.59 -2.19
C LEU A 119 5.28 -10.08 -1.29
N MET A 120 5.27 -10.52 -0.05
CA MET A 120 4.38 -10.04 1.01
C MET A 120 5.14 -9.04 1.87
N ILE A 121 4.59 -7.84 2.04
CA ILE A 121 5.15 -6.77 2.86
C ILE A 121 4.16 -6.48 3.98
N VAL A 122 4.61 -6.62 5.22
CA VAL A 122 3.84 -6.26 6.41
C VAL A 122 4.45 -5.03 7.05
N THR A 123 3.70 -3.93 7.11
CA THR A 123 4.08 -2.74 7.86
C THR A 123 3.63 -2.90 9.30
N ASN A 124 4.57 -3.16 10.20
CA ASN A 124 4.30 -3.41 11.61
C ASN A 124 4.56 -2.15 12.44
N ASN A 125 3.48 -1.49 12.83
CA ASN A 125 3.51 -0.33 13.73
C ASN A 125 3.13 -0.68 15.18
N ARG A 126 3.01 -1.97 15.50
CA ARG A 126 2.68 -2.56 16.80
C ARG A 126 1.29 -2.21 17.33
N TYR A 127 0.37 -1.75 16.47
CA TYR A 127 -0.99 -1.42 16.87
C TYR A 127 -2.02 -1.75 15.80
N GLY A 128 -3.09 -2.42 16.19
CA GLY A 128 -4.31 -2.54 15.42
C GLY A 128 -5.38 -1.60 15.96
N ILE A 129 -5.60 -0.46 15.32
CA ILE A 129 -6.45 0.64 15.81
C ILE A 129 -5.95 1.10 17.19
N SER A 130 -6.54 0.62 18.30
CA SER A 130 -6.18 0.94 19.68
C SER A 130 -5.61 -0.25 20.45
N THR A 131 -5.54 -1.43 19.81
CA THR A 131 -5.06 -2.66 20.45
C THR A 131 -3.54 -2.80 20.24
N PRO A 132 -2.74 -2.84 21.31
CA PRO A 132 -1.31 -3.08 21.21
C PRO A 132 -1.00 -4.45 20.60
N TYR A 133 0.18 -4.58 20.01
CA TYR A 133 0.67 -5.81 19.36
C TYR A 133 0.54 -7.06 20.22
N ALA A 134 0.92 -6.98 21.49
CA ALA A 134 0.82 -8.09 22.43
C ALA A 134 -0.61 -8.57 22.72
N GLY A 135 -1.62 -7.74 22.43
CA GLY A 135 -3.03 -8.12 22.51
C GLY A 135 -3.56 -8.80 21.25
N GLN A 136 -2.75 -8.91 20.20
CA GLN A 136 -3.14 -9.46 18.90
C GLN A 136 -2.31 -10.67 18.49
N HIS A 137 -1.06 -10.75 18.90
CA HIS A 137 -0.10 -11.75 18.45
C HIS A 137 0.61 -12.42 19.61
N GLY A 138 0.77 -13.74 19.53
CA GLY A 138 1.49 -14.56 20.52
C GLY A 138 2.98 -14.76 20.19
N TYR A 139 3.53 -14.07 19.19
CA TYR A 139 4.93 -14.15 18.77
C TYR A 139 5.49 -12.73 18.57
N GLU A 140 6.81 -12.60 18.60
CA GLU A 140 7.49 -11.30 18.56
C GLU A 140 7.46 -10.65 17.18
N GLN A 141 7.57 -11.45 16.12
CA GLN A 141 7.67 -11.01 14.74
C GLN A 141 6.73 -11.78 13.83
N ILE A 142 6.01 -11.07 12.98
CA ILE A 142 5.09 -11.68 12.01
C ILE A 142 5.86 -12.52 10.98
N SER A 143 7.09 -12.13 10.66
CA SER A 143 7.97 -12.84 9.75
C SER A 143 8.24 -14.29 10.18
N GLU A 144 8.16 -14.62 11.47
CA GLU A 144 8.30 -15.99 11.98
C GLU A 144 7.23 -16.93 11.39
N ARG A 145 6.04 -16.42 11.10
CA ARG A 145 4.99 -17.19 10.42
C ARG A 145 5.44 -17.66 9.04
N GLY A 146 6.15 -16.81 8.28
CA GLY A 146 6.69 -17.20 6.97
C GLY A 146 7.70 -18.33 7.06
N LYS A 147 8.55 -18.32 8.09
CA LYS A 147 9.54 -19.40 8.34
C LYS A 147 8.87 -20.74 8.54
N ALA A 148 7.74 -20.78 9.26
CA ALA A 148 6.98 -22.01 9.48
C ALA A 148 6.47 -22.65 8.18
N PHE A 149 6.31 -21.85 7.10
CA PHE A 149 5.95 -22.31 5.76
C PHE A 149 7.15 -22.47 4.83
N GLY A 150 8.38 -22.42 5.34
CA GLY A 150 9.59 -22.57 4.54
C GLY A 150 9.89 -21.39 3.61
N MET A 151 9.33 -20.22 3.88
CA MET A 151 9.55 -19.02 3.08
C MET A 151 10.83 -18.29 3.51
N GLN A 152 11.43 -17.60 2.56
CA GLN A 152 12.45 -16.59 2.89
C GLN A 152 11.77 -15.41 3.58
N THR A 153 12.37 -14.94 4.67
CA THR A 153 11.83 -13.81 5.45
C THR A 153 12.92 -12.83 5.85
N ALA A 154 12.53 -11.58 6.10
CA ALA A 154 13.39 -10.58 6.74
C ALA A 154 12.55 -9.61 7.57
N VAL A 155 13.22 -9.01 8.54
CA VAL A 155 12.73 -7.84 9.29
C VAL A 155 13.64 -6.67 8.95
N VAL A 156 13.07 -5.50 8.75
CA VAL A 156 13.81 -4.26 8.45
C VAL A 156 13.29 -3.11 9.30
N ASP A 157 14.17 -2.18 9.63
CA ASP A 157 13.77 -0.87 10.14
C ASP A 157 13.11 -0.09 9.00
N GLY A 158 11.77 -0.04 9.02
CA GLY A 158 10.96 0.66 8.02
C GLY A 158 11.01 2.19 8.16
N ASN A 159 11.58 2.72 9.24
CA ASN A 159 11.81 4.14 9.42
C ASN A 159 13.12 4.62 8.77
N ASP A 160 13.99 3.69 8.35
CA ASP A 160 15.19 4.00 7.58
C ASP A 160 14.95 3.76 6.08
N PRO A 161 14.89 4.82 5.24
CA PRO A 161 14.66 4.66 3.80
C PRO A 161 15.75 3.87 3.07
N GLU A 162 17.00 3.95 3.50
CA GLU A 162 18.11 3.23 2.87
C GLU A 162 18.04 1.74 3.19
N ALA A 163 17.79 1.40 4.46
CA ALA A 163 17.59 0.02 4.89
C ALA A 163 16.36 -0.60 4.19
N SER A 164 15.26 0.16 4.12
CA SER A 164 14.04 -0.26 3.42
C SER A 164 14.29 -0.48 1.93
N TYR A 165 15.02 0.41 1.26
CA TYR A 165 15.35 0.27 -0.15
C TYR A 165 16.20 -0.98 -0.42
N ALA A 166 17.24 -1.19 0.37
CA ALA A 166 18.12 -2.37 0.24
C ALA A 166 17.36 -3.68 0.49
N ALA A 167 16.51 -3.72 1.52
CA ALA A 167 15.69 -4.89 1.84
C ALA A 167 14.69 -5.20 0.72
N LEU A 168 14.02 -4.18 0.18
CA LEU A 168 13.08 -4.33 -0.93
C LEU A 168 13.78 -4.79 -2.21
N GLN A 169 14.94 -4.23 -2.56
CA GLN A 169 15.72 -4.70 -3.71
C GLN A 169 16.04 -6.19 -3.60
N LYS A 170 16.57 -6.62 -2.45
CA LYS A 170 16.91 -8.02 -2.19
C LYS A 170 15.69 -8.93 -2.28
N ALA A 171 14.57 -8.52 -1.69
CA ALA A 171 13.34 -9.31 -1.70
C ALA A 171 12.74 -9.41 -3.11
N ILE A 172 12.69 -8.32 -3.86
CA ILE A 172 12.21 -8.30 -5.25
C ILE A 172 13.09 -9.17 -6.14
N GLU A 173 14.41 -9.07 -6.03
CA GLU A 173 15.35 -9.89 -6.77
C GLU A 173 15.16 -11.37 -6.47
N TYR A 174 15.08 -11.74 -5.20
CA TYR A 174 14.83 -13.12 -4.79
C TYR A 174 13.54 -13.67 -5.39
N VAL A 175 12.42 -12.96 -5.22
CA VAL A 175 11.11 -13.41 -5.72
C VAL A 175 11.13 -13.52 -7.26
N ARG A 176 11.83 -12.63 -7.93
CA ARG A 176 11.93 -12.61 -9.40
C ARG A 176 12.78 -13.74 -9.96
N THR A 177 13.90 -14.04 -9.30
CA THR A 177 14.85 -15.08 -9.77
C THR A 177 14.43 -16.47 -9.33
N GLU A 178 14.11 -16.64 -8.05
CA GLU A 178 13.76 -17.94 -7.48
C GLU A 178 12.33 -18.38 -7.76
N LYS A 179 11.45 -17.43 -8.14
CA LYS A 179 9.99 -17.65 -8.31
C LYS A 179 9.34 -18.24 -7.05
N LYS A 180 9.84 -17.85 -5.88
CA LYS A 180 9.39 -18.30 -4.57
C LYS A 180 8.87 -17.11 -3.75
N PRO A 181 7.98 -17.35 -2.78
CA PRO A 181 7.45 -16.28 -1.94
C PRO A 181 8.50 -15.74 -0.95
N TYR A 182 8.32 -14.48 -0.61
CA TYR A 182 9.13 -13.77 0.39
C TYR A 182 8.21 -12.98 1.32
N LEU A 183 8.48 -13.03 2.63
CA LEU A 183 7.78 -12.22 3.61
C LEU A 183 8.74 -11.20 4.23
N LEU A 184 8.51 -9.92 3.94
CA LEU A 184 9.25 -8.79 4.50
C LEU A 184 8.41 -8.08 5.55
N GLU A 185 8.89 -8.03 6.78
CA GLU A 185 8.29 -7.26 7.87
C GLU A 185 9.06 -5.96 8.06
N ALA A 186 8.39 -4.82 7.89
CA ALA A 186 8.96 -3.50 8.09
C ALA A 186 8.43 -2.92 9.41
N MET A 187 9.34 -2.72 10.36
CA MET A 187 9.03 -2.08 11.63
C MET A 187 8.93 -0.57 11.41
N VAL A 188 7.77 0.01 11.68
CA VAL A 188 7.49 1.42 11.39
C VAL A 188 6.89 2.13 12.60
N SER A 189 7.15 3.43 12.72
CA SER A 189 6.51 4.29 13.69
C SER A 189 5.05 4.59 13.31
N ARG A 190 4.21 4.82 14.31
CA ARG A 190 2.87 5.36 14.14
C ARG A 190 2.78 6.73 14.79
N LEU A 191 3.02 7.78 14.02
CA LEU A 191 3.11 9.16 14.52
C LEU A 191 1.77 9.74 14.99
N ARG A 192 0.64 9.17 14.54
CA ARG A 192 -0.71 9.68 14.85
C ARG A 192 -1.67 8.54 15.17
N GLY A 193 -2.84 8.87 15.70
CA GLY A 193 -3.93 7.92 15.86
C GLY A 193 -4.31 7.23 14.54
N HIS A 194 -5.03 6.11 14.64
CA HIS A 194 -5.37 5.28 13.47
C HIS A 194 -6.18 6.04 12.41
N SER A 195 -7.12 6.84 12.84
CA SER A 195 -8.00 7.66 11.99
C SER A 195 -8.49 8.89 12.76
N SER A 196 -9.23 9.77 12.09
CA SER A 196 -9.87 10.91 12.75
C SER A 196 -10.80 10.49 13.90
N ALA A 197 -11.46 9.34 13.79
CA ALA A 197 -12.35 8.80 14.82
C ALA A 197 -11.59 8.28 16.06
N SER A 198 -10.38 7.78 15.92
CA SER A 198 -9.54 7.28 17.02
C SER A 198 -8.57 8.32 17.58
N GLY A 199 -8.73 9.58 17.21
CA GLY A 199 -7.87 10.70 17.61
C GLY A 199 -6.68 10.89 16.66
N ALA A 200 -6.49 12.12 16.23
CA ALA A 200 -5.40 12.51 15.32
C ALA A 200 -4.19 13.09 16.09
N ASN A 201 -4.13 12.86 17.41
CA ASN A 201 -3.06 13.38 18.25
C ASN A 201 -1.71 12.79 17.85
N LEU A 202 -0.69 13.64 17.81
CA LEU A 202 0.68 13.23 17.57
C LEU A 202 1.18 12.37 18.74
N VAL A 203 1.78 11.23 18.42
CA VAL A 203 2.50 10.38 19.40
C VAL A 203 3.92 10.90 19.49
N LYS A 204 4.21 11.68 20.53
CA LYS A 204 5.49 12.42 20.66
C LYS A 204 6.72 11.53 20.86
N GLU A 205 6.53 10.30 21.29
CA GLU A 205 7.60 9.36 21.60
C GLU A 205 8.01 8.51 20.39
N GLU A 206 7.27 8.63 19.29
CA GLU A 206 7.57 7.90 18.05
C GLU A 206 8.56 8.67 17.18
N ILE A 207 9.45 7.93 16.54
CA ILE A 207 10.47 8.49 15.62
C ILE A 207 9.78 8.91 14.33
N ASP A 208 9.95 10.18 13.94
CA ASP A 208 9.55 10.62 12.59
C ASP A 208 10.65 10.27 11.57
N CYS A 209 10.37 9.29 10.72
CA CYS A 209 11.30 8.82 9.70
C CYS A 209 11.70 9.92 8.70
N LEU A 210 10.85 10.93 8.48
CA LEU A 210 11.15 12.04 7.60
C LEU A 210 12.21 12.98 8.25
N GLU A 211 12.08 13.28 9.54
CA GLU A 211 13.08 14.06 10.26
C GLU A 211 14.44 13.36 10.31
N VAL A 212 14.45 12.05 10.57
CA VAL A 212 15.67 11.24 10.54
C VAL A 212 16.32 11.29 9.16
N TRP A 213 15.53 11.18 8.11
CA TRP A 213 16.05 11.26 6.74
C TRP A 213 16.60 12.63 6.40
N GLU A 214 15.92 13.70 6.77
CA GLU A 214 16.41 15.07 6.59
C GLU A 214 17.75 15.32 7.30
N GLN A 215 17.91 14.81 8.53
CA GLN A 215 19.18 14.88 9.25
C GLN A 215 20.31 14.16 8.50
N LYS A 216 20.03 12.97 7.94
CA LYS A 216 21.00 12.22 7.11
C LYS A 216 21.39 12.98 5.85
N LEU A 217 20.44 13.59 5.16
CA LEU A 217 20.70 14.39 3.95
C LEU A 217 21.56 15.60 4.26
N GLU A 218 21.27 16.30 5.35
CA GLU A 218 22.04 17.47 5.80
C GLU A 218 23.47 17.08 6.21
N ALA A 219 23.62 16.04 7.03
CA ALA A 219 24.91 15.55 7.47
C ALA A 219 25.84 15.11 6.33
N ARG A 220 25.27 14.63 5.23
CA ARG A 220 26.00 14.23 4.01
C ARG A 220 26.20 15.38 3.01
N GLY A 221 25.71 16.57 3.31
CA GLY A 221 25.80 17.72 2.41
C GLY A 221 24.98 17.57 1.12
N LEU A 222 24.01 16.65 1.08
CA LEU A 222 23.17 16.41 -0.08
C LEU A 222 22.04 17.44 -0.20
N MET A 223 21.56 17.96 0.92
CA MET A 223 20.53 18.99 0.95
C MET A 223 20.68 19.84 2.23
N THR A 224 20.53 21.15 2.12
CA THR A 224 20.59 22.03 3.29
C THR A 224 19.24 22.08 4.00
N ARG A 225 19.26 22.40 5.32
CA ARG A 225 18.04 22.61 6.10
C ARG A 225 17.12 23.69 5.47
N ALA A 226 17.72 24.77 4.99
CA ALA A 226 16.98 25.84 4.33
C ALA A 226 16.25 25.35 3.05
N ALA A 227 16.91 24.52 2.24
CA ALA A 227 16.32 23.96 1.03
C ALA A 227 15.16 22.98 1.36
N MET A 228 15.32 22.15 2.40
CA MET A 228 14.25 21.25 2.87
C MET A 228 13.03 22.02 3.37
N ASN A 229 13.25 23.07 4.16
CA ASN A 229 12.16 23.93 4.64
C ASN A 229 11.45 24.64 3.49
N ALA A 230 12.17 25.18 2.52
CA ALA A 230 11.58 25.80 1.34
C ALA A 230 10.74 24.82 0.53
N LEU A 231 11.21 23.57 0.36
CA LEU A 231 10.45 22.52 -0.31
C LEU A 231 9.16 22.16 0.45
N ARG A 232 9.22 22.07 1.78
CA ARG A 232 8.03 21.83 2.62
C ARG A 232 7.00 22.95 2.46
N GLU A 233 7.45 24.20 2.50
CA GLU A 233 6.58 25.36 2.31
C GLU A 233 5.93 25.36 0.93
N GLN A 234 6.73 25.13 -0.12
CA GLN A 234 6.24 25.03 -1.50
C GLN A 234 5.14 23.96 -1.61
N ILE A 235 5.42 22.72 -1.18
CA ILE A 235 4.45 21.61 -1.26
C ILE A 235 3.19 21.91 -0.43
N THR A 236 3.35 22.52 0.74
CA THR A 236 2.21 22.89 1.59
C THR A 236 1.30 23.88 0.87
N ASN A 237 1.88 24.91 0.24
CA ASN A 237 1.13 25.91 -0.50
C ASN A 237 0.44 25.30 -1.74
N GLU A 238 1.14 24.47 -2.50
CA GLU A 238 0.58 23.76 -3.66
C GLU A 238 -0.63 22.88 -3.27
N LEU A 239 -0.51 22.12 -2.18
CA LEU A 239 -1.60 21.29 -1.67
C LEU A 239 -2.76 22.10 -1.11
N ALA A 240 -2.50 23.26 -0.49
CA ALA A 240 -3.54 24.15 -0.01
C ALA A 240 -4.37 24.71 -1.18
N GLU A 241 -3.72 25.17 -2.23
CA GLU A 241 -4.39 25.66 -3.45
C GLU A 241 -5.15 24.52 -4.19
N ALA A 242 -4.53 23.33 -4.29
CA ALA A 242 -5.20 22.16 -4.84
C ALA A 242 -6.45 21.79 -4.05
N SER A 243 -6.38 21.79 -2.71
CA SER A 243 -7.52 21.54 -1.82
C SER A 243 -8.65 22.56 -2.01
N LYS A 244 -8.29 23.84 -2.15
CA LYS A 244 -9.25 24.90 -2.42
C LYS A 244 -9.99 24.69 -3.74
N ARG A 245 -9.24 24.34 -4.80
CA ARG A 245 -9.81 24.03 -6.11
C ARG A 245 -10.77 22.85 -6.04
N VAL A 246 -10.33 21.75 -5.46
CA VAL A 246 -11.12 20.50 -5.36
C VAL A 246 -12.40 20.68 -4.55
N ARG A 247 -12.40 21.56 -3.54
CA ARG A 247 -13.64 21.89 -2.79
C ARG A 247 -14.74 22.49 -3.67
N GLY A 248 -14.38 23.12 -4.77
CA GLY A 248 -15.31 23.68 -5.75
C GLY A 248 -15.75 22.69 -6.84
N GLU A 249 -15.16 21.50 -6.89
CA GLU A 249 -15.53 20.49 -7.88
C GLU A 249 -16.87 19.82 -7.52
N PRO A 250 -17.71 19.43 -8.50
CA PRO A 250 -19.04 18.91 -8.23
C PRO A 250 -18.99 17.52 -7.61
N ALA A 251 -20.00 17.21 -6.78
CA ALA A 251 -20.33 15.86 -6.36
C ALA A 251 -20.97 15.07 -7.52
N PRO A 252 -20.93 13.73 -7.50
CA PRO A 252 -21.66 12.92 -8.47
C PRO A 252 -23.18 13.09 -8.27
N GLU A 253 -23.92 13.06 -9.39
CA GLU A 253 -25.39 13.01 -9.35
C GLU A 253 -25.88 11.61 -8.99
N PRO A 254 -27.05 11.46 -8.33
CA PRO A 254 -27.56 10.17 -7.89
C PRO A 254 -27.69 9.13 -9.00
N GLU A 255 -28.06 9.54 -10.20
CA GLU A 255 -28.24 8.69 -11.37
C GLU A 255 -26.93 8.07 -11.86
N GLN A 256 -25.81 8.70 -11.57
CA GLN A 256 -24.47 8.20 -11.94
C GLN A 256 -24.07 6.93 -11.18
N ILE A 257 -24.82 6.53 -10.14
CA ILE A 257 -24.56 5.29 -9.39
C ILE A 257 -24.56 4.04 -10.32
N TRP A 258 -25.31 4.10 -11.41
CA TRP A 258 -25.43 3.00 -12.37
C TRP A 258 -24.30 2.97 -13.41
N GLU A 259 -23.52 4.04 -13.53
CA GLU A 259 -22.39 4.07 -14.45
C GLU A 259 -21.27 3.17 -13.94
N TYR A 260 -20.55 2.53 -14.84
CA TYR A 260 -19.36 1.69 -14.54
C TYR A 260 -19.60 0.50 -13.60
N VAL A 261 -20.86 0.06 -13.40
CA VAL A 261 -21.19 -1.12 -12.59
C VAL A 261 -20.81 -2.38 -13.36
N PHE A 262 -21.07 -2.40 -14.66
CA PHE A 262 -20.71 -3.50 -15.55
C PHE A 262 -19.86 -3.00 -16.72
N ALA A 263 -19.05 -3.88 -17.31
CA ALA A 263 -18.28 -3.59 -18.50
C ALA A 263 -19.20 -3.34 -19.72
N ASP A 264 -20.31 -4.06 -19.81
CA ASP A 264 -21.35 -3.84 -20.80
C ASP A 264 -22.40 -2.88 -20.24
N LYS A 265 -22.51 -1.71 -20.86
CA LYS A 265 -23.50 -0.69 -20.47
C LYS A 265 -24.96 -1.14 -20.67
N ASN A 266 -25.20 -2.12 -21.54
CA ASN A 266 -26.55 -2.65 -21.79
C ASN A 266 -27.06 -3.55 -20.65
N LEU A 267 -26.19 -3.94 -19.71
CA LEU A 267 -26.56 -4.69 -18.52
C LEU A 267 -26.98 -3.78 -17.34
N VAL A 268 -26.87 -2.47 -17.50
CA VAL A 268 -27.28 -1.49 -16.49
C VAL A 268 -28.69 -1.02 -16.82
N GLY A 269 -29.64 -1.37 -15.98
CA GLY A 269 -30.99 -0.86 -16.06
C GLY A 269 -31.94 -1.75 -16.85
N GLY A 270 -32.28 -2.88 -16.29
CA GLY A 270 -33.62 -3.40 -16.54
C GLY A 270 -34.59 -2.37 -15.95
N GLU A 271 -35.46 -1.83 -16.81
CA GLU A 271 -36.62 -1.07 -16.35
C GLU A 271 -37.36 -1.94 -15.34
N GLY A 272 -37.39 -1.53 -14.08
CA GLY A 272 -38.21 -2.12 -13.03
C GLY A 272 -39.53 -1.38 -12.92
#